data_13f752130f31ace3b1a1b552468d5439
#
_entry.id   13f752130f31ace3b1a1b552468d5439
#
_cell.length_a   1.000
_cell.length_b   1.000
_cell.length_c   1.000
_cell.angle_alpha   90.00
_cell.angle_beta   90.00
_cell.angle_gamma   90.00
#
_symmetry.space_group_name_H-M   'P 1'
#
loop_
_entity.id
_entity.type
_entity.pdbx_description
1 polymer ?
#
loop_
_entity_poly.entity_id
_entity_poly.type
_entity_poly.pdbx_seq_one_letter_code
_entity_poly.pdbx_strand_id
1 'polypeptide(L)'
;MKFSILIPTLNNINYLKICINSIKKNSKYNHEILVHSNNSIDQTSSFLKDNNIKEIKSDKNYGLCTALNQLAEQAKNDFLLFLHDDMYICPDWEDALINEIKLHNHVNFYLTGIMIEKTNGHINYNFGNTYLDFNEKKLLEEFKLFPYNDIQGSDKNPSLIHKSIWQKVNGMSEEFNPGDGSDPDFIYKLWLLGIRIFKGLNNFRVYHFGSITTRKNESIKLNDGTKIFLLKYGFTPNYFRKYYLRNNKLNIYNGPLNNPKLSLNMMYDLFLNKLKFIIHKFKK
;
A
#
# COMPACT_ATOMS: atom_id res chain seq x y z
N MET A 1 15.47 -3.81 -14.77
CA MET A 1 14.06 -3.34 -14.83
C MET A 1 13.95 -2.08 -13.98
N LYS A 2 13.19 -1.09 -14.42
CA LYS A 2 12.95 0.15 -13.64
C LYS A 2 11.50 0.24 -13.23
N PHE A 3 11.25 0.86 -12.09
CA PHE A 3 9.93 1.09 -11.51
C PHE A 3 9.65 2.58 -11.44
N SER A 4 8.37 2.97 -11.46
CA SER A 4 7.92 4.30 -11.05
C SER A 4 7.42 4.20 -9.60
N ILE A 5 8.15 4.84 -8.69
CA ILE A 5 7.86 4.82 -7.25
C ILE A 5 6.98 6.02 -6.93
N LEU A 6 5.77 5.75 -6.46
CA LEU A 6 4.72 6.73 -6.21
C LEU A 6 4.63 7.01 -4.72
N ILE A 7 4.92 8.25 -4.31
CA ILE A 7 4.96 8.65 -2.89
C ILE A 7 4.05 9.85 -2.66
N PRO A 8 2.83 9.67 -2.16
CA PRO A 8 2.03 10.79 -1.66
C PRO A 8 2.56 11.25 -0.31
N THR A 9 2.60 12.57 -0.08
CA THR A 9 3.06 13.17 1.19
C THR A 9 2.22 14.38 1.57
N LEU A 10 2.11 14.64 2.87
CA LEU A 10 1.45 15.82 3.44
C LEU A 10 2.19 16.27 4.71
N ASN A 11 2.94 17.39 4.62
CA ASN A 11 3.65 17.98 5.76
C ASN A 11 4.51 16.99 6.56
N ASN A 12 5.26 16.13 5.87
CA ASN A 12 6.00 15.03 6.48
C ASN A 12 7.46 14.95 6.01
N ILE A 13 8.08 16.09 5.75
CA ILE A 13 9.41 16.21 5.13
C ILE A 13 10.50 15.35 5.78
N ASN A 14 10.52 15.23 7.12
CA ASN A 14 11.57 14.48 7.80
C ASN A 14 11.51 12.97 7.50
N TYR A 15 10.32 12.41 7.42
CA TYR A 15 10.14 11.00 7.05
C TYR A 15 10.30 10.79 5.55
N LEU A 16 9.79 11.73 4.72
CA LEU A 16 9.99 11.71 3.28
C LEU A 16 11.47 11.68 2.91
N LYS A 17 12.32 12.43 3.63
CA LYS A 17 13.79 12.37 3.46
C LYS A 17 14.33 10.98 3.73
N ILE A 18 13.91 10.33 4.80
CA ILE A 18 14.31 8.96 5.14
C ILE A 18 13.85 7.99 4.05
N CYS A 19 12.61 8.09 3.62
CA CYS A 19 12.03 7.26 2.57
C CYS A 19 12.84 7.37 1.28
N ILE A 20 13.02 8.58 0.74
CA ILE A 20 13.74 8.83 -0.51
C ILE A 20 15.21 8.42 -0.42
N ASN A 21 15.89 8.74 0.70
CA ASN A 21 17.28 8.36 0.91
C ASN A 21 17.44 6.84 0.96
N SER A 22 16.48 6.13 1.59
CA SER A 22 16.50 4.66 1.61
C SER A 22 16.36 4.06 0.21
N ILE A 23 15.50 4.62 -0.63
CA ILE A 23 15.35 4.20 -2.03
C ILE A 23 16.68 4.40 -2.76
N LYS A 24 17.27 5.61 -2.70
CA LYS A 24 18.54 5.92 -3.39
C LYS A 24 19.69 5.04 -2.90
N LYS A 25 19.76 4.76 -1.59
CA LYS A 25 20.83 3.98 -0.96
C LYS A 25 20.72 2.48 -1.24
N ASN A 26 19.50 1.95 -1.22
CA ASN A 26 19.23 0.51 -1.25
C ASN A 26 18.75 0.01 -2.62
N SER A 27 18.86 0.83 -3.67
CA SER A 27 18.55 0.47 -5.06
C SER A 27 19.80 0.28 -5.88
N LYS A 28 19.79 -0.73 -6.76
CA LYS A 28 20.82 -1.00 -7.76
C LYS A 28 20.58 -0.20 -9.05
N TYR A 29 19.32 0.15 -9.31
CA TYR A 29 18.89 0.86 -10.52
C TYR A 29 18.40 2.26 -10.17
N ASN A 30 18.58 3.19 -11.11
CA ASN A 30 18.01 4.53 -10.98
C ASN A 30 16.53 4.49 -11.39
N HIS A 31 15.66 4.33 -10.39
CA HIS A 31 14.21 4.33 -10.56
C HIS A 31 13.65 5.73 -10.76
N GLU A 32 12.46 5.82 -11.33
CA GLU A 32 11.69 7.05 -11.33
C GLU A 32 11.01 7.23 -9.98
N ILE A 33 11.31 8.32 -9.28
CA ILE A 33 10.63 8.70 -8.05
C ILE A 33 9.70 9.86 -8.37
N LEU A 34 8.42 9.71 -8.05
CA LEU A 34 7.37 10.69 -8.21
C LEU A 34 6.75 10.99 -6.84
N VAL A 35 6.72 12.24 -6.44
CA VAL A 35 6.16 12.67 -5.16
C VAL A 35 4.97 13.58 -5.40
N HIS A 36 3.85 13.28 -4.76
CA HIS A 36 2.70 14.18 -4.72
C HIS A 36 2.69 14.92 -3.39
N SER A 37 3.00 16.23 -3.42
CA SER A 37 2.88 17.10 -2.25
C SER A 37 1.43 17.61 -2.14
N ASN A 38 0.66 16.95 -1.29
CA ASN A 38 -0.77 17.13 -1.13
C ASN A 38 -1.06 18.36 -0.22
N ASN A 39 -0.83 19.56 -0.78
CA ASN A 39 -0.85 20.83 -0.04
C ASN A 39 0.19 20.90 1.09
N SER A 40 1.39 20.39 0.86
CA SER A 40 2.49 20.52 1.83
C SER A 40 2.97 21.97 1.90
N ILE A 41 3.04 22.49 3.12
CA ILE A 41 3.51 23.85 3.43
C ILE A 41 4.87 23.84 4.12
N ASP A 42 5.45 22.67 4.34
CA ASP A 42 6.80 22.47 4.86
C ASP A 42 7.88 22.60 3.75
N GLN A 43 9.09 22.16 4.04
CA GLN A 43 10.20 22.22 3.08
C GLN A 43 10.18 21.11 2.00
N THR A 44 9.05 20.45 1.78
CA THR A 44 8.93 19.34 0.82
C THR A 44 9.34 19.78 -0.58
N SER A 45 8.76 20.86 -1.11
CA SER A 45 9.04 21.30 -2.50
C SER A 45 10.51 21.70 -2.71
N SER A 46 11.15 22.39 -1.76
CA SER A 46 12.56 22.73 -1.88
C SER A 46 13.44 21.49 -1.88
N PHE A 47 13.20 20.56 -0.96
CA PHE A 47 13.93 19.29 -0.91
C PHE A 47 13.81 18.48 -2.20
N LEU A 48 12.60 18.37 -2.77
CA LEU A 48 12.37 17.63 -4.02
C LEU A 48 13.11 18.27 -5.19
N LYS A 49 13.09 19.60 -5.30
CA LYS A 49 13.82 20.38 -6.32
C LYS A 49 15.33 20.15 -6.21
N ASP A 50 15.89 20.26 -5.00
CA ASP A 50 17.33 20.10 -4.74
C ASP A 50 17.82 18.67 -5.05
N ASN A 51 16.92 17.69 -4.98
CA ASN A 51 17.20 16.29 -5.27
C ASN A 51 16.81 15.83 -6.69
N ASN A 52 16.39 16.75 -7.58
CA ASN A 52 15.91 16.46 -8.94
C ASN A 52 14.78 15.41 -8.98
N ILE A 53 13.85 15.47 -8.02
CA ILE A 53 12.70 14.57 -7.93
C ILE A 53 11.48 15.29 -8.49
N LYS A 54 10.73 14.58 -9.35
CA LYS A 54 9.51 15.13 -9.95
C LYS A 54 8.42 15.29 -8.88
N GLU A 55 7.98 16.53 -8.66
CA GLU A 55 6.88 16.87 -7.79
C GLU A 55 5.60 17.07 -8.60
N ILE A 56 4.48 16.53 -8.10
CA ILE A 56 3.13 16.93 -8.45
C ILE A 56 2.57 17.66 -7.24
N LYS A 57 2.22 18.94 -7.41
CA LYS A 57 1.78 19.80 -6.30
C LYS A 57 0.29 20.09 -6.41
N SER A 58 -0.42 20.00 -5.30
CA SER A 58 -1.81 20.42 -5.19
C SER A 58 -1.94 21.64 -4.26
N ASP A 59 -2.96 22.46 -4.51
CA ASP A 59 -3.31 23.68 -3.74
C ASP A 59 -4.10 23.36 -2.47
N LYS A 60 -4.66 22.15 -2.37
CA LYS A 60 -5.37 21.64 -1.20
C LYS A 60 -5.13 20.15 -1.03
N ASN A 61 -5.51 19.60 0.12
CA ASN A 61 -5.47 18.17 0.36
C ASN A 61 -6.61 17.47 -0.38
N TYR A 62 -6.30 16.83 -1.51
CA TYR A 62 -7.26 16.04 -2.29
C TYR A 62 -7.41 14.60 -1.78
N GLY A 63 -6.59 14.18 -0.81
CA GLY A 63 -6.57 12.83 -0.29
C GLY A 63 -5.66 11.87 -1.03
N LEU A 64 -5.52 10.67 -0.47
CA LEU A 64 -4.58 9.64 -0.93
C LEU A 64 -4.92 9.12 -2.34
N CYS A 65 -6.21 8.85 -2.59
CA CYS A 65 -6.64 8.24 -3.84
C CYS A 65 -6.36 9.15 -5.04
N THR A 66 -6.73 10.42 -4.95
CA THR A 66 -6.47 11.42 -6.00
C THR A 66 -4.97 11.61 -6.20
N ALA A 67 -4.18 11.70 -5.11
CA ALA A 67 -2.73 11.84 -5.20
C ALA A 67 -2.08 10.66 -5.94
N LEU A 68 -2.47 9.42 -5.63
CA LEU A 68 -1.95 8.23 -6.30
C LEU A 68 -2.38 8.15 -7.76
N ASN A 69 -3.60 8.54 -8.10
CA ASN A 69 -4.08 8.57 -9.48
C ASN A 69 -3.26 9.55 -10.32
N GLN A 70 -3.01 10.76 -9.82
CA GLN A 70 -2.19 11.76 -10.50
C GLN A 70 -0.72 11.32 -10.65
N LEU A 71 -0.14 10.65 -9.65
CA LEU A 71 1.19 10.07 -9.75
C LEU A 71 1.26 8.97 -10.80
N ALA A 72 0.28 8.04 -10.81
CA ALA A 72 0.23 6.93 -11.76
C ALA A 72 0.07 7.41 -13.23
N GLU A 73 -0.68 8.47 -13.45
CA GLU A 73 -0.83 9.10 -14.76
C GLU A 73 0.52 9.60 -15.29
N GLN A 74 1.33 10.22 -14.44
CA GLN A 74 2.61 10.81 -14.77
C GLN A 74 3.79 9.82 -14.80
N ALA A 75 3.58 8.58 -14.37
CA ALA A 75 4.59 7.53 -14.32
C ALA A 75 5.02 7.09 -15.72
N LYS A 76 6.32 6.90 -15.94
CA LYS A 76 6.90 6.52 -17.24
C LYS A 76 7.16 5.03 -17.39
N ASN A 77 7.33 4.31 -16.26
CA ASN A 77 7.62 2.87 -16.29
C ASN A 77 6.34 2.04 -16.22
N ASP A 78 6.43 0.80 -16.69
CA ASP A 78 5.32 -0.13 -16.76
C ASP A 78 4.85 -0.62 -15.38
N PHE A 79 5.74 -0.66 -14.40
CA PHE A 79 5.40 -1.07 -13.04
C PHE A 79 5.38 0.11 -12.08
N LEU A 80 4.28 0.23 -11.36
CA LEU A 80 4.01 1.24 -10.35
C LEU A 80 4.26 0.63 -8.96
N LEU A 81 5.16 1.22 -8.20
CA LEU A 81 5.43 0.85 -6.80
C LEU A 81 4.88 1.94 -5.89
N PHE A 82 3.82 1.63 -5.15
CA PHE A 82 3.30 2.53 -4.12
C PHE A 82 4.07 2.36 -2.81
N LEU A 83 4.56 3.47 -2.26
CA LEU A 83 5.30 3.53 -1.01
C LEU A 83 4.79 4.72 -0.18
N HIS A 84 4.56 4.50 1.13
CA HIS A 84 4.24 5.61 2.03
C HIS A 84 5.49 6.45 2.30
N ASP A 85 5.30 7.75 2.57
CA ASP A 85 6.37 8.69 2.85
C ASP A 85 7.08 8.44 4.19
N ASP A 86 6.50 7.62 5.07
CA ASP A 86 7.04 7.18 6.36
C ASP A 86 7.54 5.71 6.35
N MET A 87 7.98 5.23 5.18
CA MET A 87 8.60 3.90 5.03
C MET A 87 10.08 4.02 4.69
N TYR A 88 10.89 3.20 5.31
CA TYR A 88 12.29 2.93 4.93
C TYR A 88 12.33 1.62 4.15
N ILE A 89 12.76 1.64 2.89
CA ILE A 89 12.90 0.43 2.09
C ILE A 89 14.24 -0.25 2.39
N CYS A 90 14.20 -1.55 2.74
CA CYS A 90 15.40 -2.32 3.06
C CYS A 90 16.13 -2.78 1.78
N PRO A 91 17.43 -3.15 1.85
CA PRO A 91 18.18 -3.70 0.71
C PRO A 91 17.52 -4.94 0.08
N ASP A 92 17.89 -5.24 -1.17
CA ASP A 92 17.49 -6.41 -1.97
C ASP A 92 16.00 -6.43 -2.42
N TRP A 93 15.25 -5.38 -2.14
CA TRP A 93 13.83 -5.24 -2.51
C TRP A 93 13.60 -5.36 -4.03
N GLU A 94 14.51 -4.81 -4.84
CA GLU A 94 14.43 -4.87 -6.31
C GLU A 94 14.55 -6.29 -6.83
N ASP A 95 15.53 -7.04 -6.29
CA ASP A 95 15.76 -8.42 -6.69
C ASP A 95 14.55 -9.29 -6.36
N ALA A 96 13.93 -9.06 -5.18
CA ALA A 96 12.71 -9.75 -4.80
C ALA A 96 11.58 -9.52 -5.81
N LEU A 97 11.33 -8.27 -6.18
CA LEU A 97 10.30 -7.91 -7.16
C LEU A 97 10.64 -8.40 -8.57
N ILE A 98 11.87 -8.15 -9.05
CA ILE A 98 12.30 -8.53 -10.40
C ILE A 98 12.26 -10.05 -10.59
N ASN A 99 12.72 -10.82 -9.59
CA ASN A 99 12.69 -12.26 -9.65
C ASN A 99 11.25 -12.80 -9.68
N GLU A 100 10.36 -12.23 -8.84
CA GLU A 100 8.95 -12.63 -8.85
C GLU A 100 8.27 -12.29 -10.19
N ILE A 101 8.49 -11.08 -10.73
CA ILE A 101 7.94 -10.68 -12.03
C ILE A 101 8.38 -11.64 -13.15
N LYS A 102 9.64 -12.07 -13.14
CA LYS A 102 10.18 -13.01 -14.15
C LYS A 102 9.60 -14.40 -14.07
N LEU A 103 9.05 -14.83 -12.91
CA LEU A 103 8.38 -16.12 -12.78
C LEU A 103 7.05 -16.17 -13.53
N HIS A 104 6.49 -15.02 -13.87
CA HIS A 104 5.22 -14.92 -14.55
C HIS A 104 5.39 -14.52 -16.02
N ASN A 105 4.63 -15.18 -16.91
CA ASN A 105 4.52 -14.82 -18.33
C ASN A 105 3.42 -13.78 -18.60
N HIS A 106 2.86 -13.18 -17.55
CA HIS A 106 1.77 -12.18 -17.58
C HIS A 106 1.94 -11.18 -16.45
N VAL A 107 1.17 -10.10 -16.49
CA VAL A 107 1.19 -9.01 -15.49
C VAL A 107 -0.01 -9.03 -14.53
N ASN A 108 -0.78 -10.13 -14.53
CA ASN A 108 -2.01 -10.27 -13.74
C ASN A 108 -1.69 -10.69 -12.29
N PHE A 109 -0.98 -9.85 -11.56
CA PHE A 109 -0.62 -10.04 -10.16
C PHE A 109 -0.59 -8.71 -9.41
N TYR A 110 -0.69 -8.80 -8.09
CA TYR A 110 -0.49 -7.73 -7.13
C TYR A 110 0.51 -8.20 -6.09
N LEU A 111 1.67 -7.54 -6.04
CA LEU A 111 2.77 -7.91 -5.14
C LEU A 111 2.89 -6.87 -4.03
N THR A 112 3.18 -7.33 -2.82
CA THR A 112 3.40 -6.44 -1.68
C THR A 112 4.69 -6.78 -0.94
N GLY A 113 5.15 -5.84 -0.12
CA GLY A 113 6.28 -6.09 0.78
C GLY A 113 5.84 -6.59 2.16
N ILE A 114 6.83 -7.05 2.94
CA ILE A 114 6.69 -7.37 4.35
C ILE A 114 7.05 -6.13 5.17
N MET A 115 6.11 -5.70 5.98
CA MET A 115 6.23 -4.51 6.80
C MET A 115 6.75 -4.87 8.19
N ILE A 116 7.88 -4.30 8.58
CA ILE A 116 8.40 -4.29 9.94
C ILE A 116 7.90 -3.01 10.61
N GLU A 117 7.17 -3.13 11.70
CA GLU A 117 6.61 -2.01 12.45
C GLU A 117 6.51 -2.37 13.92
N LYS A 118 6.53 -1.38 14.79
CA LYS A 118 6.49 -1.59 16.26
C LYS A 118 5.32 -2.48 16.71
N THR A 119 4.10 -2.30 16.17
CA THR A 119 2.88 -2.96 16.68
C THR A 119 2.02 -3.62 15.60
N ASN A 120 1.87 -3.04 14.43
CA ASN A 120 0.89 -3.46 13.42
C ASN A 120 1.52 -4.04 12.14
N GLY A 121 2.84 -4.30 12.18
CA GLY A 121 3.57 -4.90 11.06
C GLY A 121 3.22 -6.36 10.82
N HIS A 122 3.75 -6.89 9.74
CA HIS A 122 3.86 -8.34 9.59
C HIS A 122 4.87 -8.90 10.60
N ILE A 123 5.95 -8.15 10.80
CA ILE A 123 6.98 -8.38 11.82
C ILE A 123 6.89 -7.22 12.82
N ASN A 124 6.61 -7.56 14.09
CA ASN A 124 6.53 -6.54 15.14
C ASN A 124 7.91 -6.37 15.77
N TYR A 125 8.60 -5.29 15.41
CA TYR A 125 9.89 -4.90 15.96
C TYR A 125 10.10 -3.39 15.88
N ASN A 126 10.80 -2.81 16.88
CA ASN A 126 11.01 -1.38 16.97
C ASN A 126 12.45 -0.99 16.68
N PHE A 127 12.68 -0.27 15.58
CA PHE A 127 13.96 0.34 15.21
C PHE A 127 13.98 1.86 15.40
N GLY A 128 12.97 2.42 16.04
CA GLY A 128 12.77 3.83 16.32
C GLY A 128 11.29 4.20 16.24
N ASN A 129 10.83 5.08 17.13
CA ASN A 129 9.42 5.52 17.13
C ASN A 129 9.22 6.73 16.21
N THR A 130 10.30 7.46 15.96
CA THR A 130 10.32 8.68 15.18
C THR A 130 11.59 8.75 14.32
N TYR A 131 11.63 9.72 13.42
CA TYR A 131 12.84 9.99 12.63
C TYR A 131 14.06 10.39 13.48
N LEU A 132 13.85 10.85 14.73
CA LEU A 132 14.92 11.30 15.62
C LEU A 132 15.64 10.13 16.30
N ASP A 133 14.92 9.08 16.64
CA ASP A 133 15.44 7.90 17.35
C ASP A 133 15.56 6.67 16.43
N PHE A 134 15.42 6.85 15.11
CA PHE A 134 15.54 5.77 14.14
C PHE A 134 16.95 5.21 14.05
N ASN A 135 17.09 3.92 14.34
CA ASN A 135 18.36 3.21 14.30
C ASN A 135 18.51 2.43 12.97
N GLU A 136 18.90 3.17 11.91
CA GLU A 136 19.12 2.60 10.58
C GLU A 136 20.17 1.48 10.61
N LYS A 137 21.27 1.67 11.35
CA LYS A 137 22.35 0.68 11.44
C LYS A 137 21.82 -0.65 11.96
N LYS A 138 21.11 -0.62 13.09
CA LYS A 138 20.49 -1.81 13.68
C LYS A 138 19.47 -2.46 12.75
N LEU A 139 18.66 -1.66 12.06
CA LEU A 139 17.73 -2.19 11.06
C LEU A 139 18.46 -2.97 9.97
N LEU A 140 19.54 -2.39 9.40
CA LEU A 140 20.31 -3.03 8.32
C LEU A 140 21.04 -4.30 8.76
N GLU A 141 21.44 -4.38 10.01
CA GLU A 141 22.07 -5.57 10.60
C GLU A 141 21.05 -6.69 10.88
N GLU A 142 19.82 -6.34 11.27
CA GLU A 142 18.85 -7.29 11.82
C GLU A 142 17.67 -7.62 10.90
N PHE A 143 17.31 -6.78 9.90
CA PHE A 143 16.05 -6.97 9.14
C PHE A 143 15.92 -8.35 8.49
N LYS A 144 17.02 -9.02 8.12
CA LYS A 144 17.04 -10.36 7.54
C LYS A 144 16.94 -11.48 8.58
N LEU A 145 17.22 -11.20 9.85
CA LEU A 145 17.22 -12.20 10.91
C LEU A 145 15.81 -12.65 11.31
N PHE A 146 14.79 -11.86 10.94
CA PHE A 146 13.39 -12.22 11.21
C PHE A 146 12.92 -13.25 10.18
N PRO A 147 12.68 -14.51 10.59
CA PRO A 147 12.16 -15.52 9.67
C PRO A 147 10.75 -15.13 9.25
N TYR A 148 10.50 -15.11 7.94
CA TYR A 148 9.18 -14.86 7.39
C TYR A 148 9.03 -15.57 6.05
N ASN A 149 7.80 -15.96 5.70
CA ASN A 149 7.50 -16.59 4.42
C ASN A 149 6.78 -15.59 3.50
N ASP A 150 6.76 -15.90 2.21
CA ASP A 150 5.83 -15.25 1.31
C ASP A 150 4.40 -15.48 1.79
N ILE A 151 3.58 -14.45 1.80
CA ILE A 151 2.23 -14.52 2.37
C ILE A 151 1.13 -14.48 1.31
N GLN A 152 0.07 -15.23 1.57
CA GLN A 152 -1.11 -15.33 0.73
C GLN A 152 -2.03 -14.14 0.96
N GLY A 153 -2.59 -13.58 -0.14
CA GLY A 153 -3.67 -12.60 -0.05
C GLY A 153 -3.24 -11.26 0.55
N SER A 154 -1.97 -10.89 0.43
CA SER A 154 -1.43 -9.66 1.00
C SER A 154 -2.10 -8.42 0.38
N ASP A 155 -2.52 -7.49 1.23
CA ASP A 155 -3.25 -6.27 0.87
C ASP A 155 -2.67 -5.00 1.50
N LYS A 156 -1.46 -5.08 2.06
CA LYS A 156 -0.79 -3.94 2.70
C LYS A 156 0.31 -3.36 1.80
N ASN A 157 0.53 -2.06 1.92
CA ASN A 157 1.66 -1.40 1.27
C ASN A 157 2.98 -1.72 1.99
N PRO A 158 4.13 -1.66 1.30
CA PRO A 158 4.29 -1.22 -0.08
C PRO A 158 3.73 -2.22 -1.09
N SER A 159 3.30 -1.73 -2.25
CA SER A 159 2.65 -2.58 -3.25
C SER A 159 3.07 -2.25 -4.68
N LEU A 160 3.17 -3.28 -5.51
CA LEU A 160 3.54 -3.17 -6.91
C LEU A 160 2.45 -3.74 -7.82
N ILE A 161 2.16 -3.00 -8.88
CA ILE A 161 1.21 -3.38 -9.91
C ILE A 161 1.68 -2.91 -11.28
N HIS A 162 1.29 -3.60 -12.34
CA HIS A 162 1.53 -3.14 -13.70
C HIS A 162 0.58 -2.00 -14.08
N LYS A 163 1.09 -0.95 -14.72
CA LYS A 163 0.34 0.26 -15.10
C LYS A 163 -0.91 -0.04 -15.94
N SER A 164 -0.85 -1.02 -16.85
CA SER A 164 -2.03 -1.42 -17.62
C SER A 164 -3.17 -2.01 -16.79
N ILE A 165 -2.84 -2.70 -15.68
CA ILE A 165 -3.84 -3.21 -14.74
C ILE A 165 -4.44 -2.05 -13.93
N TRP A 166 -3.60 -1.12 -13.45
CA TRP A 166 -4.06 0.11 -12.79
C TRP A 166 -5.07 0.86 -13.67
N GLN A 167 -4.76 1.04 -14.95
CA GLN A 167 -5.66 1.70 -15.91
C GLN A 167 -6.97 0.95 -16.13
N LYS A 168 -6.92 -0.40 -16.27
CA LYS A 168 -8.13 -1.22 -16.47
C LYS A 168 -9.12 -1.14 -15.31
N VAL A 169 -8.64 -0.94 -14.07
CA VAL A 169 -9.52 -0.76 -12.90
C VAL A 169 -9.81 0.72 -12.59
N ASN A 170 -9.36 1.62 -13.45
CA ASN A 170 -9.51 3.08 -13.29
C ASN A 170 -8.92 3.58 -11.96
N GLY A 171 -7.71 3.12 -11.63
CA GLY A 171 -6.95 3.55 -10.45
C GLY A 171 -7.66 3.38 -9.12
N MET A 172 -7.35 4.25 -8.16
CA MET A 172 -8.00 4.32 -6.84
C MET A 172 -9.35 5.04 -6.94
N SER A 173 -10.36 4.58 -6.22
CA SER A 173 -11.67 5.22 -6.18
C SER A 173 -11.65 6.43 -5.23
N GLU A 174 -11.87 7.63 -5.78
CA GLU A 174 -11.71 8.89 -5.03
C GLU A 174 -12.77 9.13 -3.95
N GLU A 175 -13.89 8.39 -3.99
CA GLU A 175 -14.90 8.39 -2.93
C GLU A 175 -14.34 7.90 -1.58
N PHE A 176 -13.18 7.23 -1.59
CA PHE A 176 -12.47 6.80 -0.38
C PHE A 176 -11.46 7.85 0.14
N ASN A 177 -11.37 9.03 -0.48
CA ASN A 177 -10.56 10.09 0.11
C ASN A 177 -11.08 10.47 1.52
N PRO A 178 -10.22 10.76 2.49
CA PRO A 178 -8.76 10.94 2.36
C PRO A 178 -7.93 9.65 2.35
N GLY A 179 -8.52 8.42 2.47
CA GLY A 179 -7.76 7.18 2.30
C GLY A 179 -8.32 5.95 3.02
N ASP A 180 -9.17 6.10 4.05
CA ASP A 180 -9.71 4.92 4.75
C ASP A 180 -10.59 4.08 3.82
N GLY A 181 -10.34 2.77 3.79
CA GLY A 181 -11.06 1.83 2.93
C GLY A 181 -10.60 1.79 1.46
N SER A 182 -9.64 2.63 1.06
CA SER A 182 -9.15 2.69 -0.33
C SER A 182 -8.39 1.44 -0.76
N ASP A 183 -7.52 0.89 0.10
CA ASP A 183 -6.77 -0.33 -0.22
C ASP A 183 -7.69 -1.53 -0.49
N PRO A 184 -8.63 -1.90 0.40
CA PRO A 184 -9.54 -3.01 0.12
C PRO A 184 -10.44 -2.76 -1.10
N ASP A 185 -10.85 -1.52 -1.38
CA ASP A 185 -11.59 -1.19 -2.60
C ASP A 185 -10.76 -1.46 -3.86
N PHE A 186 -9.53 -0.96 -3.90
CA PHE A 186 -8.63 -1.16 -5.02
C PHE A 186 -8.37 -2.66 -5.27
N ILE A 187 -8.06 -3.41 -4.21
CA ILE A 187 -7.78 -4.84 -4.30
C ILE A 187 -9.03 -5.62 -4.70
N TYR A 188 -10.23 -5.21 -4.27
CA TYR A 188 -11.46 -5.85 -4.73
C TYR A 188 -11.74 -5.56 -6.21
N LYS A 189 -11.44 -4.36 -6.72
CA LYS A 189 -11.50 -4.09 -8.17
C LYS A 189 -10.54 -4.99 -8.97
N LEU A 190 -9.33 -5.23 -8.44
CA LEU A 190 -8.39 -6.19 -9.04
C LEU A 190 -8.97 -7.62 -9.05
N TRP A 191 -9.62 -8.02 -7.95
CA TRP A 191 -10.31 -9.31 -7.88
C TRP A 191 -11.40 -9.43 -8.94
N LEU A 192 -12.23 -8.40 -9.11
CA LEU A 192 -13.30 -8.36 -10.11
C LEU A 192 -12.75 -8.41 -11.55
N LEU A 193 -11.57 -7.82 -11.78
CA LEU A 193 -10.85 -7.91 -13.06
C LEU A 193 -10.28 -9.32 -13.34
N GLY A 194 -10.32 -10.23 -12.35
CA GLY A 194 -9.82 -11.61 -12.51
C GLY A 194 -8.41 -11.82 -11.96
N ILE A 195 -7.78 -10.85 -11.31
CA ILE A 195 -6.51 -11.05 -10.63
C ILE A 195 -6.70 -12.06 -9.48
N ARG A 196 -5.79 -13.03 -9.38
CA ARG A 196 -5.81 -14.08 -8.35
C ARG A 196 -4.48 -14.27 -7.63
N ILE A 197 -3.42 -13.63 -8.11
CA ILE A 197 -2.11 -13.61 -7.46
C ILE A 197 -2.02 -12.34 -6.63
N PHE A 198 -2.20 -12.49 -5.31
CA PHE A 198 -2.01 -11.47 -4.28
C PHE A 198 -0.96 -12.01 -3.34
N LYS A 199 0.30 -11.58 -3.49
CA LYS A 199 1.45 -12.19 -2.82
C LYS A 199 2.28 -11.14 -2.11
N GLY A 200 2.53 -11.35 -0.82
CA GLY A 200 3.52 -10.59 -0.07
C GLY A 200 4.87 -11.29 -0.14
N LEU A 201 5.90 -10.57 -0.58
CA LEU A 201 7.24 -11.12 -0.80
C LEU A 201 8.10 -10.96 0.44
N ASN A 202 8.55 -12.06 1.00
CA ASN A 202 9.40 -12.10 2.20
C ASN A 202 10.66 -11.23 2.08
N ASN A 203 11.32 -11.24 0.93
CA ASN A 203 12.56 -10.51 0.70
C ASN A 203 12.36 -9.05 0.27
N PHE A 204 11.12 -8.61 0.08
CA PHE A 204 10.78 -7.21 -0.09
C PHE A 204 10.34 -6.63 1.26
N ARG A 205 11.26 -6.03 2.00
CA ARG A 205 11.02 -5.54 3.36
C ARG A 205 11.08 -4.03 3.47
N VAL A 206 10.21 -3.48 4.31
CA VAL A 206 10.22 -2.07 4.69
C VAL A 206 10.10 -1.94 6.20
N TYR A 207 10.73 -0.90 6.77
CA TYR A 207 10.39 -0.43 8.10
C TYR A 207 9.40 0.72 8.01
N HIS A 208 8.29 0.64 8.72
CA HIS A 208 7.22 1.62 8.72
C HIS A 208 7.10 2.29 10.08
N PHE A 209 7.12 3.63 10.11
CA PHE A 209 7.05 4.39 11.36
C PHE A 209 5.64 4.47 11.95
N GLY A 210 4.62 3.95 11.26
CA GLY A 210 3.28 3.79 11.81
C GLY A 210 2.33 4.95 11.55
N SER A 211 2.05 5.27 10.29
CA SER A 211 0.98 6.22 9.88
C SER A 211 1.13 7.61 10.50
N ILE A 212 2.33 8.15 10.47
CA ILE A 212 2.70 9.43 11.12
C ILE A 212 1.85 10.59 10.61
N THR A 213 1.62 10.67 9.30
CA THR A 213 0.86 11.75 8.66
C THR A 213 -0.57 11.83 9.20
N THR A 214 -1.24 10.69 9.35
CA THR A 214 -2.61 10.61 9.85
C THR A 214 -2.69 10.95 11.34
N ARG A 215 -1.69 10.56 12.13
CA ARG A 215 -1.65 10.83 13.58
C ARG A 215 -1.35 12.29 13.92
N LYS A 216 -0.57 12.98 13.08
CA LYS A 216 -0.14 14.37 13.32
C LYS A 216 -1.13 15.42 12.83
N ASN A 217 -1.98 15.09 11.87
CA ASN A 217 -2.90 16.04 11.25
C ASN A 217 -4.33 15.82 11.75
N GLU A 218 -4.67 16.43 12.88
CA GLU A 218 -6.05 16.47 13.42
C GLU A 218 -7.07 17.07 12.43
N SER A 219 -6.58 17.85 11.45
CA SER A 219 -7.43 18.43 10.38
C SER A 219 -7.87 17.39 9.34
N ILE A 220 -7.25 16.19 9.30
CA ILE A 220 -7.67 15.12 8.39
C ILE A 220 -8.88 14.42 9.01
N LYS A 221 -10.08 14.83 8.61
CA LYS A 221 -11.29 14.11 8.97
C LYS A 221 -11.34 12.83 8.14
N LEU A 222 -11.05 11.69 8.79
CA LEU A 222 -11.15 10.38 8.14
C LEU A 222 -12.61 10.13 7.71
N ASN A 223 -12.74 9.51 6.54
CA ASN A 223 -14.01 8.96 6.07
C ASN A 223 -14.33 7.63 6.79
N ASP A 224 -15.59 7.20 6.72
CA ASP A 224 -15.98 5.83 7.14
C ASP A 224 -15.83 4.87 5.94
N GLY A 225 -14.58 4.49 5.66
CA GLY A 225 -14.27 3.63 4.52
C GLY A 225 -14.93 2.26 4.59
N THR A 226 -15.13 1.71 5.80
CA THR A 226 -15.87 0.46 5.97
C THR A 226 -17.33 0.60 5.55
N LYS A 227 -17.98 1.70 5.89
CA LYS A 227 -19.37 1.98 5.47
C LYS A 227 -19.45 2.21 3.96
N ILE A 228 -18.53 3.02 3.40
CA ILE A 228 -18.49 3.27 1.95
C ILE A 228 -18.34 1.96 1.19
N PHE A 229 -17.40 1.11 1.59
CA PHE A 229 -17.17 -0.20 0.98
C PHE A 229 -18.40 -1.11 1.10
N LEU A 230 -19.02 -1.17 2.29
CA LEU A 230 -20.24 -1.95 2.53
C LEU A 230 -21.39 -1.49 1.62
N LEU A 231 -21.61 -0.18 1.50
CA LEU A 231 -22.66 0.37 0.65
C LEU A 231 -22.39 0.17 -0.84
N LYS A 232 -21.12 0.13 -1.24
CA LYS A 232 -20.70 -0.09 -2.63
C LYS A 232 -20.84 -1.55 -3.05
N TYR A 233 -20.45 -2.50 -2.18
CA TYR A 233 -20.29 -3.91 -2.54
C TYR A 233 -21.23 -4.88 -1.81
N GLY A 234 -21.96 -4.42 -0.80
CA GLY A 234 -22.91 -5.25 -0.03
C GLY A 234 -22.28 -6.10 1.06
N PHE A 235 -20.98 -5.97 1.31
CA PHE A 235 -20.24 -6.61 2.41
C PHE A 235 -19.05 -5.75 2.84
N THR A 236 -18.50 -6.04 4.04
CA THR A 236 -17.39 -5.27 4.62
C THR A 236 -16.02 -5.69 4.06
N PRO A 237 -14.97 -4.82 4.17
CA PRO A 237 -13.59 -5.20 3.85
C PRO A 237 -13.12 -6.47 4.57
N ASN A 238 -13.53 -6.66 5.84
CA ASN A 238 -13.17 -7.85 6.61
C ASN A 238 -13.76 -9.14 6.02
N TYR A 239 -15.00 -9.09 5.51
CA TYR A 239 -15.59 -10.22 4.80
C TYR A 239 -14.78 -10.58 3.56
N PHE A 240 -14.38 -9.58 2.76
CA PHE A 240 -13.54 -9.77 1.58
C PHE A 240 -12.19 -10.39 1.94
N ARG A 241 -11.49 -9.84 2.92
CA ARG A 241 -10.21 -10.38 3.40
C ARG A 241 -10.31 -11.83 3.87
N LYS A 242 -11.37 -12.13 4.63
CA LYS A 242 -11.58 -13.47 5.21
C LYS A 242 -11.84 -14.54 4.15
N TYR A 243 -12.74 -14.28 3.22
CA TYR A 243 -13.24 -15.33 2.31
C TYR A 243 -12.58 -15.32 0.93
N TYR A 244 -12.20 -14.16 0.42
CA TYR A 244 -11.63 -14.01 -0.91
C TYR A 244 -10.10 -14.01 -0.85
N LEU A 245 -9.50 -13.07 -0.15
CA LEU A 245 -8.04 -12.99 -0.03
C LEU A 245 -7.46 -14.05 0.89
N ARG A 246 -8.25 -14.56 1.85
CA ARG A 246 -7.78 -15.47 2.91
C ARG A 246 -6.55 -14.89 3.62
N ASN A 247 -6.60 -13.56 3.83
CA ASN A 247 -5.51 -12.79 4.40
C ASN A 247 -5.38 -13.11 5.90
N ASN A 248 -4.38 -13.93 6.22
CA ASN A 248 -3.94 -14.18 7.59
C ASN A 248 -2.42 -14.13 7.60
N LYS A 249 -1.83 -13.46 8.58
CA LYS A 249 -0.36 -13.33 8.74
C LYS A 249 0.37 -14.69 8.73
N LEU A 250 -0.32 -15.77 9.06
CA LEU A 250 0.22 -17.14 9.08
C LEU A 250 0.03 -17.90 7.76
N ASN A 251 -0.72 -17.35 6.81
CA ASN A 251 -0.99 -18.05 5.56
C ASN A 251 0.19 -17.88 4.61
N ILE A 252 0.96 -18.95 4.49
CA ILE A 252 2.05 -19.06 3.51
C ILE A 252 1.45 -19.06 2.09
N TYR A 253 2.10 -18.34 1.18
CA TYR A 253 1.69 -18.33 -0.23
C TYR A 253 1.79 -19.73 -0.84
N ASN A 254 0.70 -20.20 -1.44
CA ASN A 254 0.56 -21.52 -2.05
C ASN A 254 0.01 -21.47 -3.48
N GLY A 255 0.07 -20.31 -4.13
CA GLY A 255 -0.38 -20.12 -5.51
C GLY A 255 -1.56 -19.17 -5.67
N PRO A 256 -2.09 -19.04 -6.90
CA PRO A 256 -3.22 -18.18 -7.19
C PRO A 256 -4.46 -18.54 -6.37
N LEU A 257 -5.18 -17.52 -5.92
CA LEU A 257 -6.43 -17.69 -5.17
C LEU A 257 -7.57 -18.18 -6.07
N ASN A 258 -8.35 -19.10 -5.56
CA ASN A 258 -9.60 -19.54 -6.20
C ASN A 258 -10.79 -18.76 -5.65
N ASN A 259 -11.89 -18.72 -6.39
CA ASN A 259 -13.15 -18.18 -5.88
C ASN A 259 -13.53 -18.90 -4.56
N PRO A 260 -14.08 -18.14 -3.58
CA PRO A 260 -14.45 -18.73 -2.31
C PRO A 260 -15.52 -19.82 -2.50
N LYS A 261 -15.33 -20.96 -1.84
CA LYS A 261 -16.36 -22.00 -1.78
C LYS A 261 -17.40 -21.59 -0.75
N LEU A 262 -18.68 -21.69 -1.11
CA LEU A 262 -19.77 -21.42 -0.19
C LEU A 262 -19.68 -22.35 1.03
N SER A 263 -19.69 -21.74 2.22
CA SER A 263 -19.78 -22.47 3.51
C SER A 263 -20.85 -21.84 4.38
N LEU A 264 -21.35 -22.59 5.38
CA LEU A 264 -22.34 -22.07 6.32
C LEU A 264 -21.87 -20.79 7.01
N ASN A 265 -20.60 -20.74 7.43
CA ASN A 265 -20.01 -19.54 8.03
C ASN A 265 -19.97 -18.35 7.06
N MET A 266 -19.63 -18.60 5.81
CA MET A 266 -19.62 -17.55 4.77
C MET A 266 -21.02 -17.00 4.54
N MET A 267 -22.04 -17.88 4.50
CA MET A 267 -23.45 -17.49 4.33
C MET A 267 -23.96 -16.69 5.52
N TYR A 268 -23.63 -17.12 6.74
CA TYR A 268 -23.98 -16.42 7.96
C TYR A 268 -23.35 -15.03 8.03
N ASP A 269 -22.03 -14.92 7.77
CA ASP A 269 -21.34 -13.62 7.74
C ASP A 269 -21.91 -12.70 6.62
N LEU A 270 -22.28 -13.28 5.48
CA LEU A 270 -22.91 -12.50 4.41
C LEU A 270 -24.30 -11.99 4.83
N PHE A 271 -25.08 -12.80 5.52
CA PHE A 271 -26.37 -12.39 6.08
C PHE A 271 -26.20 -11.22 7.05
N LEU A 272 -25.24 -11.31 7.98
CA LEU A 272 -24.93 -10.21 8.90
C LEU A 272 -24.48 -8.93 8.16
N ASN A 273 -23.71 -9.06 7.09
CA ASN A 273 -23.32 -7.93 6.25
C ASN A 273 -24.55 -7.31 5.55
N LYS A 274 -25.50 -8.11 5.07
CA LYS A 274 -26.75 -7.62 4.48
C LYS A 274 -27.61 -6.85 5.50
N LEU A 275 -27.69 -7.32 6.73
CA LEU A 275 -28.37 -6.57 7.80
C LEU A 275 -27.71 -5.21 8.06
N LYS A 276 -26.37 -5.17 8.18
CA LYS A 276 -25.61 -3.92 8.31
C LYS A 276 -25.84 -2.99 7.13
N PHE A 277 -25.84 -3.51 5.90
CA PHE A 277 -26.12 -2.73 4.69
C PHE A 277 -27.49 -2.06 4.76
N ILE A 278 -28.54 -2.80 5.12
CA ILE A 278 -29.90 -2.28 5.25
C ILE A 278 -29.94 -1.17 6.32
N ILE A 279 -29.36 -1.41 7.49
CA ILE A 279 -29.30 -0.43 8.58
C ILE A 279 -28.61 0.87 8.10
N HIS A 280 -27.46 0.77 7.42
CA HIS A 280 -26.72 1.95 6.97
C HIS A 280 -27.40 2.66 5.79
N LYS A 281 -28.11 1.93 4.92
CA LYS A 281 -28.82 2.50 3.77
C LYS A 281 -30.04 3.32 4.20
N PHE A 282 -30.74 2.91 5.27
CA PHE A 282 -31.97 3.53 5.73
C PHE A 282 -31.81 4.40 7.01
N LYS A 283 -30.64 4.41 7.64
CA LYS A 283 -30.30 5.44 8.62
C LYS A 283 -30.02 6.74 7.88
N LYS A 284 -31.00 7.65 7.93
CA LYS A 284 -30.80 9.05 7.53
C LYS A 284 -29.87 9.79 8.48
#